data_ce379d02e0fba2f0878a953cf6999f19
#
_entry.id   ce379d02e0fba2f0878a953cf6999f19
#
_cell.length_a   1.000
_cell.length_b   1.000
_cell.length_c   1.000
_cell.angle_alpha   90.00
_cell.angle_beta   90.00
_cell.angle_gamma   90.00
#
_symmetry.space_group_name_H-M   'P 1'
#
loop_
_entity.id
_entity.type
_entity.pdbx_description
1 polymer ?
#
loop_
_entity_poly.entity_id
_entity_poly.type
_entity_poly.pdbx_seq_one_letter_code
_entity_poly.pdbx_strand_id
1 'polypeptide(L)'
;MLYPNQKTLATIAGVVVSPLNPMYTSLILSKGLKMGPLEGIKILDLSLYGPGRYCSMILADLGAEVITVEIPRSAGKMFGMMTSDTEAHYIGLNRNKKSIALNIKKDEGKEIFYRLAKKVDVILETNRPGTLKRRGMDYETVSKLNPRIVYCSITGYGQNGPYARRPGHDINFVAMAGILGLSGSKNGPPSYIVSPMIADVLGGTNQAVIAIIAAL
;
A
#
# COMPACT_ATOMS: atom_id res chain seq x y z
N MET A 1 23.35 -9.69 -34.74
CA MET A 1 23.18 -11.05 -34.19
C MET A 1 22.11 -10.96 -33.11
N LEU A 2 20.89 -11.36 -33.45
CA LEU A 2 19.74 -11.34 -32.52
C LEU A 2 19.78 -12.59 -31.66
N TYR A 3 19.79 -12.43 -30.35
CA TYR A 3 19.67 -13.55 -29.42
C TYR A 3 18.26 -14.14 -29.52
N PRO A 4 18.07 -15.42 -29.87
CA PRO A 4 16.79 -16.07 -29.81
C PRO A 4 16.51 -16.46 -28.35
N ASN A 5 15.30 -16.16 -27.88
CA ASN A 5 14.73 -16.47 -26.56
C ASN A 5 14.92 -15.42 -25.44
N GLN A 6 14.52 -14.17 -25.72
CA GLN A 6 14.13 -13.26 -24.63
C GLN A 6 12.62 -13.36 -24.41
N LYS A 7 12.17 -14.40 -23.73
CA LYS A 7 10.86 -14.40 -23.08
C LYS A 7 11.05 -13.95 -21.64
N THR A 8 10.36 -12.87 -21.31
CA THR A 8 10.17 -12.27 -20.00
C THR A 8 11.21 -11.24 -19.55
N LEU A 9 11.19 -10.08 -20.21
CA LEU A 9 11.65 -8.84 -19.61
C LEU A 9 10.44 -8.22 -18.90
N ALA A 10 10.42 -8.17 -17.57
CA ALA A 10 9.49 -7.33 -16.84
C ALA A 10 9.98 -5.88 -16.93
N THR A 11 9.37 -5.08 -17.77
CA THR A 11 9.67 -3.65 -17.85
C THR A 11 8.78 -2.95 -16.82
N ILE A 12 9.35 -2.56 -15.69
CA ILE A 12 8.70 -1.67 -14.72
C ILE A 12 9.32 -0.29 -14.90
N ALA A 13 8.53 0.68 -15.37
CA ALA A 13 8.92 2.09 -15.50
C ALA A 13 10.25 2.35 -16.23
N GLY A 14 10.50 1.68 -17.36
CA GLY A 14 11.73 1.87 -18.14
C GLY A 14 13.01 1.24 -17.54
N VAL A 15 12.89 0.58 -16.39
CA VAL A 15 13.99 -0.19 -15.80
C VAL A 15 13.97 -1.58 -16.40
N VAL A 16 14.99 -1.90 -17.17
CA VAL A 16 15.22 -3.26 -17.67
C VAL A 16 15.91 -4.05 -16.56
N VAL A 17 15.14 -4.89 -15.87
CA VAL A 17 15.75 -5.88 -14.97
C VAL A 17 16.22 -7.03 -15.84
N SER A 18 17.53 -7.29 -15.87
CA SER A 18 18.06 -8.46 -16.55
C SER A 18 17.47 -9.73 -15.91
N PRO A 19 17.21 -10.78 -16.70
CA PRO A 19 16.62 -12.00 -16.18
C PRO A 19 17.46 -12.54 -15.02
N LEU A 20 16.76 -12.98 -13.97
CA LEU A 20 17.37 -13.76 -12.89
C LEU A 20 18.31 -14.82 -13.47
N ASN A 21 19.41 -15.08 -12.75
CA ASN A 21 20.38 -16.12 -13.10
C ASN A 21 19.65 -17.34 -13.68
N PRO A 22 20.09 -17.86 -14.86
CA PRO A 22 19.44 -18.99 -15.53
C PRO A 22 19.14 -20.19 -14.65
N MET A 23 19.93 -20.39 -13.60
CA MET A 23 19.74 -21.45 -12.60
C MET A 23 18.43 -21.24 -11.80
N TYR A 24 18.07 -20.00 -11.43
CA TYR A 24 16.80 -19.70 -10.76
C TYR A 24 15.62 -19.78 -11.73
N THR A 25 15.81 -19.33 -12.96
CA THR A 25 14.77 -19.41 -14.00
C THR A 25 14.43 -20.87 -14.34
N SER A 26 15.43 -21.75 -14.43
CA SER A 26 15.21 -23.18 -14.68
C SER A 26 14.49 -23.87 -13.50
N LEU A 27 14.81 -23.49 -12.26
CA LEU A 27 14.18 -24.04 -11.07
C LEU A 27 12.70 -23.62 -10.98
N ILE A 28 12.39 -22.38 -11.33
CA ILE A 28 11.01 -21.85 -11.37
C ILE A 28 10.19 -22.53 -12.47
N LEU A 29 10.76 -22.66 -13.68
CA LEU A 29 10.08 -23.27 -14.83
C LEU A 29 9.90 -24.78 -14.69
N SER A 30 10.85 -25.49 -14.06
CA SER A 30 10.77 -26.95 -13.85
C SER A 30 9.70 -27.37 -12.87
N LYS A 31 9.28 -26.47 -11.95
CA LYS A 31 8.25 -26.74 -10.95
C LYS A 31 6.85 -26.28 -11.37
N GLY A 32 6.66 -25.69 -12.55
CA GLY A 32 5.36 -25.18 -13.02
C GLY A 32 4.78 -24.06 -12.16
N LEU A 33 5.56 -23.46 -11.28
CA LEU A 33 5.12 -22.48 -10.29
C LEU A 33 5.18 -21.08 -10.92
N LYS A 34 4.03 -20.42 -11.02
CA LYS A 34 3.96 -18.96 -11.20
C LYS A 34 4.21 -18.30 -9.84
N MET A 35 5.43 -18.39 -9.31
CA MET A 35 5.76 -17.82 -8.02
C MET A 35 6.22 -16.38 -8.19
N GLY A 36 5.46 -15.43 -7.63
CA GLY A 36 5.95 -14.08 -7.39
C GLY A 36 6.94 -14.05 -6.22
N PRO A 37 7.82 -13.02 -6.15
CA PRO A 37 8.82 -12.92 -5.06
C PRO A 37 8.20 -12.85 -3.65
N LEU A 38 6.91 -12.51 -3.51
CA LEU A 38 6.19 -12.46 -2.26
C LEU A 38 5.15 -13.59 -2.10
N GLU A 39 5.30 -14.68 -2.84
CA GLU A 39 4.40 -15.83 -2.66
C GLU A 39 4.49 -16.39 -1.25
N GLY A 40 3.33 -16.70 -0.66
CA GLY A 40 3.19 -17.16 0.73
C GLY A 40 3.06 -16.01 1.74
N ILE A 41 3.40 -14.78 1.38
CA ILE A 41 3.23 -13.60 2.25
C ILE A 41 1.76 -13.18 2.25
N LYS A 42 1.20 -12.96 3.44
CA LYS A 42 -0.20 -12.54 3.65
C LYS A 42 -0.26 -11.14 4.22
N ILE A 43 -1.05 -10.30 3.59
CA ILE A 43 -1.19 -8.88 3.93
C ILE A 43 -2.66 -8.55 4.25
N LEU A 44 -2.89 -7.93 5.40
CA LEU A 44 -4.18 -7.34 5.76
C LEU A 44 -4.12 -5.83 5.51
N ASP A 45 -4.87 -5.37 4.51
CA ASP A 45 -4.90 -3.97 4.09
C ASP A 45 -6.11 -3.26 4.69
N LEU A 46 -5.85 -2.37 5.66
CA LEU A 46 -6.85 -1.48 6.29
C LEU A 46 -6.84 -0.09 5.67
N SER A 47 -6.20 0.09 4.52
CA SER A 47 -6.05 1.39 3.88
C SER A 47 -7.37 1.90 3.32
N LEU A 48 -7.62 3.19 3.56
CA LEU A 48 -8.81 3.89 3.06
C LEU A 48 -8.49 4.75 1.83
N TYR A 49 -7.24 5.16 1.66
CA TYR A 49 -6.80 6.12 0.65
C TYR A 49 -5.79 5.53 -0.33
N GLY A 50 -5.60 6.26 -1.45
CA GLY A 50 -4.76 5.88 -2.59
C GLY A 50 -3.38 5.32 -2.25
N PRO A 51 -2.54 6.01 -1.45
CA PRO A 51 -1.18 5.55 -1.16
C PRO A 51 -1.09 4.12 -0.60
N GLY A 52 -1.93 3.79 0.36
CA GLY A 52 -1.93 2.44 0.94
C GLY A 52 -2.52 1.40 -0.02
N ARG A 53 -3.61 1.72 -0.70
CA ARG A 53 -4.19 0.82 -1.70
C ARG A 53 -3.25 0.56 -2.87
N TYR A 54 -2.48 1.57 -3.27
CA TYR A 54 -1.48 1.40 -4.31
C TYR A 54 -0.29 0.57 -3.79
N CYS A 55 0.16 0.77 -2.55
CA CYS A 55 1.17 -0.05 -1.91
C CYS A 55 0.77 -1.54 -1.91
N SER A 56 -0.41 -1.85 -1.38
CA SER A 56 -0.89 -3.24 -1.32
C SER A 56 -1.16 -3.85 -2.70
N MET A 57 -1.49 -3.03 -3.71
CA MET A 57 -1.60 -3.48 -5.10
C MET A 57 -0.24 -3.92 -5.67
N ILE A 58 0.82 -3.13 -5.47
CA ILE A 58 2.17 -3.49 -5.90
C ILE A 58 2.61 -4.81 -5.24
N LEU A 59 2.35 -4.96 -3.94
CA LEU A 59 2.69 -6.18 -3.21
C LEU A 59 1.88 -7.40 -3.70
N ALA A 60 0.61 -7.19 -4.07
CA ALA A 60 -0.23 -8.23 -4.69
C ALA A 60 0.28 -8.62 -6.09
N ASP A 61 0.70 -7.64 -6.90
CA ASP A 61 1.31 -7.89 -8.22
C ASP A 61 2.64 -8.67 -8.10
N LEU A 62 3.34 -8.52 -6.96
CA LEU A 62 4.54 -9.28 -6.62
C LEU A 62 4.25 -10.67 -6.03
N GLY A 63 2.98 -11.07 -5.91
CA GLY A 63 2.57 -12.41 -5.52
C GLY A 63 2.08 -12.56 -4.07
N ALA A 64 2.03 -11.48 -3.28
CA ALA A 64 1.46 -11.54 -1.93
C ALA A 64 -0.05 -11.78 -1.96
N GLU A 65 -0.57 -12.56 -1.01
CA GLU A 65 -2.00 -12.69 -0.75
C GLU A 65 -2.50 -11.49 0.04
N VAL A 66 -3.21 -10.57 -0.62
CA VAL A 66 -3.74 -9.35 0.01
C VAL A 66 -5.22 -9.49 0.28
N ILE A 67 -5.63 -9.21 1.54
CA ILE A 67 -7.03 -9.09 1.96
C ILE A 67 -7.29 -7.64 2.34
N THR A 68 -8.06 -6.94 1.54
CA THR A 68 -8.49 -5.57 1.83
C THR A 68 -9.72 -5.57 2.74
N VAL A 69 -9.64 -4.84 3.84
CA VAL A 69 -10.79 -4.61 4.74
C VAL A 69 -11.56 -3.39 4.26
N GLU A 70 -12.80 -3.60 3.88
CA GLU A 70 -13.70 -2.55 3.44
C GLU A 70 -14.73 -2.20 4.48
N ILE A 71 -15.16 -0.94 4.50
CA ILE A 71 -16.24 -0.50 5.39
C ILE A 71 -17.56 -0.96 4.77
N PRO A 72 -18.40 -1.71 5.50
CA PRO A 72 -19.71 -2.11 5.00
C PRO A 72 -20.56 -0.90 4.61
N ARG A 73 -21.32 -0.98 3.54
CA ARG A 73 -22.23 0.09 3.07
C ARG A 73 -23.18 0.57 4.18
N SER A 74 -23.60 -0.33 5.05
CA SER A 74 -24.46 -0.03 6.22
C SER A 74 -23.76 0.75 7.33
N ALA A 75 -22.43 0.86 7.32
CA ALA A 75 -21.65 1.47 8.40
C ALA A 75 -21.28 2.95 8.18
N GLY A 76 -21.71 3.57 7.09
CA GLY A 76 -21.54 5.01 6.88
C GLY A 76 -21.25 5.46 5.44
N LYS A 77 -21.35 6.76 5.23
CA LYS A 77 -21.34 7.46 3.93
C LYS A 77 -19.98 7.49 3.18
N MET A 78 -18.93 6.84 3.66
CA MET A 78 -17.60 6.92 3.02
C MET A 78 -17.54 6.25 1.64
N PHE A 79 -18.53 5.41 1.33
CA PHE A 79 -18.67 4.82 -0.01
C PHE A 79 -19.14 5.82 -1.07
N GLY A 80 -19.72 6.95 -0.67
CA GLY A 80 -20.24 7.97 -1.59
C GLY A 80 -19.19 8.89 -2.20
N MET A 81 -17.92 8.79 -1.80
CA MET A 81 -16.81 9.49 -2.48
C MET A 81 -16.25 8.70 -3.68
N MET A 82 -16.74 7.49 -3.92
CA MET A 82 -16.35 6.64 -5.03
C MET A 82 -17.52 6.52 -6.01
N THR A 83 -17.91 7.63 -6.63
CA THR A 83 -18.90 7.65 -7.72
C THR A 83 -18.24 7.33 -9.07
N SER A 84 -19.03 7.12 -10.09
CA SER A 84 -18.75 6.52 -11.41
C SER A 84 -17.37 6.74 -12.05
N ASP A 85 -16.77 7.92 -11.90
CA ASP A 85 -15.43 8.22 -12.45
C ASP A 85 -14.29 7.60 -11.63
N THR A 86 -14.60 7.14 -10.41
CA THR A 86 -13.66 6.48 -9.50
C THR A 86 -13.69 4.96 -9.62
N GLU A 87 -14.65 4.38 -10.34
CA GLU A 87 -14.78 2.93 -10.45
C GLU A 87 -13.57 2.29 -11.13
N ALA A 88 -13.12 2.85 -12.25
CA ALA A 88 -11.93 2.38 -12.95
C ALA A 88 -10.67 2.51 -12.08
N HIS A 89 -10.54 3.60 -11.33
CA HIS A 89 -9.43 3.80 -10.38
C HIS A 89 -9.52 2.79 -9.22
N TYR A 90 -10.73 2.57 -8.68
CA TYR A 90 -10.96 1.58 -7.64
C TYR A 90 -10.62 0.17 -8.11
N ILE A 91 -11.09 -0.24 -9.30
CA ILE A 91 -10.79 -1.55 -9.89
C ILE A 91 -9.29 -1.69 -10.11
N GLY A 92 -8.63 -0.65 -10.67
CA GLY A 92 -7.19 -0.64 -10.90
C GLY A 92 -6.37 -0.88 -9.64
N LEU A 93 -6.68 -0.16 -8.56
CA LEU A 93 -5.95 -0.25 -7.28
C LEU A 93 -6.26 -1.52 -6.47
N ASN A 94 -7.35 -2.21 -6.76
CA ASN A 94 -7.74 -3.42 -6.02
C ASN A 94 -7.54 -4.71 -6.81
N ARG A 95 -6.88 -4.66 -7.97
CA ARG A 95 -6.54 -5.87 -8.73
C ARG A 95 -5.70 -6.84 -7.87
N ASN A 96 -5.83 -8.11 -8.12
CA ASN A 96 -5.14 -9.21 -7.44
C ASN A 96 -5.37 -9.29 -5.92
N LYS A 97 -6.38 -8.59 -5.39
CA LYS A 97 -6.72 -8.61 -3.97
C LYS A 97 -8.04 -9.34 -3.71
N LYS A 98 -8.15 -9.90 -2.52
CA LYS A 98 -9.40 -10.33 -1.91
C LYS A 98 -9.96 -9.18 -1.08
N SER A 99 -11.26 -9.14 -0.86
CA SER A 99 -11.87 -8.16 0.04
C SER A 99 -12.80 -8.80 1.07
N ILE A 100 -12.90 -8.15 2.22
CA ILE A 100 -13.86 -8.46 3.27
C ILE A 100 -14.51 -7.17 3.77
N ALA A 101 -15.85 -7.12 3.77
CA ALA A 101 -16.58 -6.02 4.36
C ALA A 101 -16.68 -6.22 5.89
N LEU A 102 -15.99 -5.36 6.67
CA LEU A 102 -15.86 -5.53 8.10
C LEU A 102 -16.07 -4.21 8.85
N ASN A 103 -17.04 -4.19 9.75
CA ASN A 103 -17.24 -3.05 10.63
C ASN A 103 -16.34 -3.15 11.87
N ILE A 104 -15.11 -2.65 11.76
CA ILE A 104 -14.12 -2.66 12.85
C ILE A 104 -14.46 -1.72 14.04
N LYS A 105 -15.60 -1.02 13.99
CA LYS A 105 -16.11 -0.24 15.13
C LYS A 105 -16.93 -1.09 16.09
N LYS A 106 -17.44 -2.24 15.63
CA LYS A 106 -18.19 -3.20 16.43
C LYS A 106 -17.28 -4.29 16.99
N ASP A 107 -17.63 -4.85 18.13
CA ASP A 107 -16.79 -5.86 18.80
C ASP A 107 -16.66 -7.13 17.97
N GLU A 108 -17.72 -7.56 17.28
CA GLU A 108 -17.68 -8.72 16.38
C GLU A 108 -16.70 -8.50 15.22
N GLY A 109 -16.68 -7.27 14.67
CA GLY A 109 -15.74 -6.91 13.62
C GLY A 109 -14.29 -6.85 14.12
N LYS A 110 -14.09 -6.40 15.35
CA LYS A 110 -12.79 -6.38 16.00
C LYS A 110 -12.29 -7.80 16.29
N GLU A 111 -13.15 -8.70 16.71
CA GLU A 111 -12.80 -10.12 16.92
C GLU A 111 -12.32 -10.77 15.62
N ILE A 112 -13.05 -10.54 14.50
CA ILE A 112 -12.63 -11.04 13.18
C ILE A 112 -11.27 -10.43 12.78
N PHE A 113 -11.05 -9.13 13.03
CA PHE A 113 -9.75 -8.49 12.79
C PHE A 113 -8.62 -9.21 13.55
N TYR A 114 -8.79 -9.51 14.85
CA TYR A 114 -7.77 -10.19 15.62
C TYR A 114 -7.50 -11.63 15.14
N ARG A 115 -8.52 -12.32 14.66
CA ARG A 115 -8.36 -13.65 14.05
C ARG A 115 -7.54 -13.58 12.75
N LEU A 116 -7.71 -12.53 11.94
CA LEU A 116 -6.92 -12.28 10.74
C LEU A 116 -5.50 -11.86 11.10
N ALA A 117 -5.33 -10.92 12.04
CA ALA A 117 -4.04 -10.40 12.47
C ALA A 117 -3.06 -11.49 12.97
N LYS A 118 -3.59 -12.56 13.57
CA LYS A 118 -2.79 -13.74 13.97
C LYS A 118 -2.27 -14.57 12.80
N LYS A 119 -2.80 -14.39 11.59
CA LYS A 119 -2.54 -15.26 10.42
C LYS A 119 -1.86 -14.54 9.26
N VAL A 120 -1.66 -13.24 9.36
CA VAL A 120 -1.01 -12.43 8.33
C VAL A 120 0.40 -12.05 8.74
N ASP A 121 1.24 -11.77 7.76
CA ASP A 121 2.62 -11.35 7.95
C ASP A 121 2.74 -9.83 8.01
N VAL A 122 1.83 -9.12 7.33
CA VAL A 122 1.84 -7.66 7.23
C VAL A 122 0.45 -7.09 7.53
N ILE A 123 0.41 -6.02 8.31
CA ILE A 123 -0.74 -5.11 8.38
C ILE A 123 -0.34 -3.77 7.79
N LEU A 124 -1.14 -3.27 6.86
CA LEU A 124 -0.97 -1.97 6.21
C LEU A 124 -2.17 -1.09 6.53
N GLU A 125 -1.92 0.17 6.93
CA GLU A 125 -3.00 1.11 7.24
C GLU A 125 -2.64 2.55 6.88
N THR A 126 -3.66 3.40 6.67
CA THR A 126 -3.52 4.82 6.32
C THR A 126 -4.34 5.72 7.23
N ASN A 127 -4.62 5.28 8.46
CA ASN A 127 -5.40 6.07 9.40
C ASN A 127 -4.56 7.18 10.03
N ARG A 128 -5.23 8.24 10.49
CA ARG A 128 -4.56 9.27 11.27
C ARG A 128 -3.96 8.66 12.55
N PRO A 129 -2.78 9.12 13.00
CA PRO A 129 -2.16 8.63 14.22
C PRO A 129 -3.11 8.56 15.42
N GLY A 130 -3.04 7.46 16.15
CA GLY A 130 -3.89 7.16 17.30
C GLY A 130 -5.30 6.64 16.99
N THR A 131 -5.72 6.59 15.71
CA THR A 131 -7.05 6.09 15.36
C THR A 131 -7.20 4.60 15.66
N LEU A 132 -6.26 3.79 15.23
CA LEU A 132 -6.28 2.34 15.49
C LEU A 132 -5.91 2.03 16.95
N LYS A 133 -5.08 2.86 17.60
CA LYS A 133 -4.77 2.72 19.03
C LYS A 133 -6.03 2.81 19.90
N ARG A 134 -6.90 3.80 19.65
CA ARG A 134 -8.19 3.92 20.38
C ARG A 134 -9.12 2.72 20.19
N ARG A 135 -8.85 1.87 19.20
CA ARG A 135 -9.62 0.66 18.90
C ARG A 135 -8.92 -0.62 19.35
N GLY A 136 -7.70 -0.50 19.90
CA GLY A 136 -6.89 -1.64 20.26
C GLY A 136 -6.36 -2.42 19.04
N MET A 137 -6.20 -1.76 17.90
CA MET A 137 -5.76 -2.38 16.64
C MET A 137 -4.41 -1.84 16.17
N ASP A 138 -3.68 -1.17 17.05
CA ASP A 138 -2.34 -0.62 16.85
C ASP A 138 -1.25 -1.69 16.96
N TYR A 139 -0.02 -1.31 16.61
CA TYR A 139 1.14 -2.20 16.65
C TYR A 139 1.34 -2.83 18.02
N GLU A 140 1.27 -2.03 19.10
CA GLU A 140 1.51 -2.52 20.47
C GLU A 140 0.51 -3.60 20.91
N THR A 141 -0.71 -3.52 20.39
CA THR A 141 -1.74 -4.53 20.65
C THR A 141 -1.55 -5.77 19.78
N VAL A 142 -1.32 -5.55 18.48
CA VAL A 142 -1.23 -6.64 17.50
C VAL A 142 0.05 -7.45 17.67
N SER A 143 1.18 -6.82 17.99
CA SER A 143 2.46 -7.49 18.20
C SER A 143 2.45 -8.49 19.38
N LYS A 144 1.57 -8.27 20.38
CA LYS A 144 1.34 -9.25 21.46
C LYS A 144 0.62 -10.51 20.98
N LEU A 145 -0.19 -10.40 19.91
CA LEU A 145 -0.94 -11.50 19.32
C LEU A 145 -0.14 -12.22 18.22
N ASN A 146 0.70 -11.47 17.53
CA ASN A 146 1.56 -11.94 16.46
C ASN A 146 2.91 -11.20 16.54
N PRO A 147 3.90 -11.75 17.26
CA PRO A 147 5.20 -11.09 17.46
C PRO A 147 6.03 -10.89 16.18
N ARG A 148 5.68 -11.57 15.10
CA ARG A 148 6.35 -11.48 13.80
C ARG A 148 5.72 -10.46 12.86
N ILE A 149 4.69 -9.75 13.28
CA ILE A 149 3.94 -8.86 12.42
C ILE A 149 4.78 -7.69 11.92
N VAL A 150 4.82 -7.46 10.64
CA VAL A 150 5.25 -6.20 10.04
C VAL A 150 4.05 -5.26 10.01
N TYR A 151 4.13 -4.15 10.73
CA TYR A 151 3.02 -3.19 10.83
C TYR A 151 3.40 -1.88 10.16
N CYS A 152 2.81 -1.60 9.01
CA CYS A 152 3.12 -0.42 8.20
C CYS A 152 1.98 0.61 8.30
N SER A 153 2.32 1.80 8.81
CA SER A 153 1.42 2.95 8.87
C SER A 153 1.89 4.04 7.91
N ILE A 154 1.13 4.31 6.86
CA ILE A 154 1.42 5.42 5.93
C ILE A 154 0.66 6.65 6.42
N THR A 155 1.38 7.71 6.75
CA THR A 155 0.81 8.98 7.23
C THR A 155 1.54 10.17 6.64
N GLY A 156 0.82 11.26 6.43
CA GLY A 156 1.38 12.43 5.74
C GLY A 156 2.51 13.14 6.50
N TYR A 157 2.48 13.10 7.84
CA TYR A 157 3.45 13.83 8.67
C TYR A 157 4.11 12.93 9.73
N GLY A 158 4.07 11.61 9.57
CA GLY A 158 4.61 10.66 10.54
C GLY A 158 3.69 10.42 11.74
N GLN A 159 4.12 9.53 12.63
CA GLN A 159 3.36 9.15 13.83
C GLN A 159 3.56 10.13 14.98
N ASN A 160 4.63 10.91 14.97
CA ASN A 160 5.06 11.81 16.04
C ASN A 160 5.31 13.22 15.50
N GLY A 161 5.44 14.20 16.41
CA GLY A 161 5.76 15.57 16.08
C GLY A 161 4.55 16.49 15.95
N PRO A 162 4.79 17.81 15.76
CA PRO A 162 3.74 18.83 15.84
C PRO A 162 2.69 18.76 14.75
N TYR A 163 3.00 18.14 13.61
CA TYR A 163 2.10 17.98 12.46
C TYR A 163 1.41 16.61 12.39
N ALA A 164 1.78 15.64 13.23
CA ALA A 164 1.29 14.26 13.15
C ALA A 164 -0.25 14.13 13.06
N ARG A 165 -1.00 15.04 13.71
CA ARG A 165 -2.46 15.03 13.70
C ARG A 165 -3.09 15.92 12.61
N ARG A 166 -2.29 16.67 11.84
CA ARG A 166 -2.83 17.53 10.78
C ARG A 166 -3.30 16.70 9.59
N PRO A 167 -4.44 17.06 8.98
CA PRO A 167 -4.83 16.49 7.70
C PRO A 167 -3.92 17.05 6.60
N GLY A 168 -3.75 16.28 5.53
CA GLY A 168 -3.02 16.73 4.35
C GLY A 168 -3.31 15.79 3.19
N HIS A 169 -3.06 16.31 2.01
CA HIS A 169 -3.01 15.62 0.73
C HIS A 169 -1.68 15.90 0.07
N ASP A 170 -1.39 15.28 -1.02
CA ASP A 170 -0.11 15.36 -1.74
C ASP A 170 0.47 16.78 -1.81
N ILE A 171 -0.33 17.75 -2.22
CA ILE A 171 0.11 19.16 -2.36
C ILE A 171 0.63 19.75 -1.04
N ASN A 172 0.04 19.39 0.09
CA ASN A 172 0.48 19.87 1.40
C ASN A 172 1.87 19.30 1.75
N PHE A 173 2.10 18.03 1.45
CA PHE A 173 3.38 17.35 1.71
C PHE A 173 4.47 17.85 0.77
N VAL A 174 4.14 18.04 -0.52
CA VAL A 174 5.02 18.62 -1.55
C VAL A 174 5.42 20.06 -1.18
N ALA A 175 4.47 20.86 -0.65
CA ALA A 175 4.75 22.22 -0.17
C ALA A 175 5.71 22.20 1.03
N MET A 176 5.43 21.36 2.03
CA MET A 176 6.27 21.24 3.23
C MET A 176 7.68 20.73 2.92
N ALA A 177 7.84 19.90 1.90
CA ALA A 177 9.13 19.43 1.40
C ALA A 177 9.90 20.50 0.59
N GLY A 178 9.30 21.67 0.36
CA GLY A 178 9.91 22.74 -0.42
C GLY A 178 9.82 22.58 -1.94
N ILE A 179 9.27 21.47 -2.44
CA ILE A 179 9.20 21.17 -3.88
C ILE A 179 8.37 22.21 -4.63
N LEU A 180 7.27 22.71 -4.03
CA LEU A 180 6.49 23.78 -4.65
C LEU A 180 7.28 25.08 -4.84
N GLY A 181 8.22 25.38 -3.93
CA GLY A 181 9.09 26.55 -4.06
C GLY A 181 10.09 26.47 -5.22
N LEU A 182 10.35 25.25 -5.71
CA LEU A 182 11.23 24.99 -6.86
C LEU A 182 10.48 24.92 -8.17
N SER A 183 9.14 24.98 -8.15
CA SER A 183 8.29 24.85 -9.31
C SER A 183 7.68 26.19 -9.73
N GLY A 184 7.38 26.36 -11.02
CA GLY A 184 6.79 27.57 -11.56
C GLY A 184 7.81 28.54 -12.18
N SER A 185 7.34 29.72 -12.53
CA SER A 185 8.19 30.78 -13.11
C SER A 185 8.78 31.69 -12.03
N LYS A 186 9.92 32.34 -12.32
CA LYS A 186 10.70 33.14 -11.37
C LYS A 186 9.90 34.17 -10.55
N ASN A 187 8.85 34.76 -11.13
CA ASN A 187 7.99 35.75 -10.48
C ASN A 187 6.50 35.38 -10.51
N GLY A 188 6.20 34.11 -10.75
CA GLY A 188 4.85 33.57 -10.80
C GLY A 188 4.51 32.69 -9.60
N PRO A 189 3.26 32.24 -9.51
CA PRO A 189 2.87 31.26 -8.50
C PRO A 189 3.56 29.92 -8.77
N PRO A 190 3.74 29.10 -7.71
CA PRO A 190 4.24 27.73 -7.90
C PRO A 190 3.28 26.93 -8.78
N SER A 191 3.83 26.07 -9.62
CA SER A 191 3.06 25.12 -10.43
C SER A 191 2.99 23.77 -9.74
N TYR A 192 1.78 23.24 -9.59
CA TYR A 192 1.57 21.91 -9.05
C TYR A 192 1.01 20.97 -10.11
N ILE A 193 1.72 19.89 -10.36
CA ILE A 193 1.27 18.81 -11.24
C ILE A 193 0.56 17.79 -10.39
N VAL A 194 -0.75 17.65 -10.59
CA VAL A 194 -1.61 16.76 -9.80
C VAL A 194 -1.23 15.27 -9.99
N SER A 195 -0.68 14.92 -11.13
CA SER A 195 -0.29 13.55 -11.48
C SER A 195 1.11 13.53 -12.13
N PRO A 196 2.01 12.65 -11.68
CA PRO A 196 1.85 11.73 -10.55
C PRO A 196 1.92 12.44 -9.21
N MET A 197 1.13 12.02 -8.22
CA MET A 197 1.18 12.53 -6.85
C MET A 197 2.52 12.17 -6.21
N ILE A 198 3.44 13.13 -6.14
CA ILE A 198 4.85 12.90 -5.80
C ILE A 198 4.97 12.41 -4.35
N ALA A 199 4.35 13.12 -3.42
CA ALA A 199 4.44 12.75 -2.02
C ALA A 199 3.67 11.45 -1.70
N ASP A 200 2.46 11.30 -2.25
CA ASP A 200 1.63 10.13 -2.01
C ASP A 200 2.23 8.86 -2.64
N VAL A 201 2.75 8.95 -3.88
CA VAL A 201 3.26 7.80 -4.61
C VAL A 201 4.73 7.54 -4.30
N LEU A 202 5.62 8.51 -4.53
CA LEU A 202 7.05 8.29 -4.31
C LEU A 202 7.42 8.31 -2.82
N GLY A 203 6.85 9.26 -2.06
CA GLY A 203 7.11 9.42 -0.64
C GLY A 203 6.37 8.43 0.24
N GLY A 204 5.10 8.16 -0.06
CA GLY A 204 4.25 7.24 0.72
C GLY A 204 4.29 5.81 0.22
N THR A 205 3.70 5.57 -0.95
CA THR A 205 3.54 4.21 -1.51
C THR A 205 4.85 3.48 -1.69
N ASN A 206 5.81 4.06 -2.44
CA ASN A 206 7.03 3.35 -2.79
C ASN A 206 7.92 3.11 -1.57
N GLN A 207 8.00 4.08 -0.66
CA GLN A 207 8.76 3.89 0.58
C GLN A 207 8.14 2.81 1.47
N ALA A 208 6.81 2.73 1.53
CA ALA A 208 6.12 1.67 2.25
C ALA A 208 6.38 0.28 1.64
N VAL A 209 6.34 0.15 0.31
CA VAL A 209 6.68 -1.11 -0.38
C VAL A 209 8.11 -1.54 -0.04
N ILE A 210 9.08 -0.62 -0.15
CA ILE A 210 10.49 -0.89 0.15
C ILE A 210 10.65 -1.32 1.61
N ALA A 211 10.03 -0.57 2.55
CA ALA A 211 10.13 -0.86 3.98
C ALA A 211 9.49 -2.20 4.36
N ILE A 212 8.35 -2.55 3.78
CA ILE A 212 7.68 -3.84 4.02
C ILE A 212 8.57 -4.98 3.51
N ILE A 213 9.06 -4.90 2.28
CA ILE A 213 9.93 -5.95 1.70
C ILE A 213 11.22 -6.09 2.50
N ALA A 214 11.80 -4.99 2.99
CA ALA A 214 13.02 -5.03 3.79
C ALA A 214 12.79 -5.60 5.22
N ALA A 215 11.56 -5.59 5.71
CA ALA A 215 11.20 -6.08 7.04
C ALA A 215 10.75 -7.56 7.05
N LEU A 216 10.39 -8.12 5.89
CA LEU A 216 10.03 -9.53 5.68
C LEU A 216 11.26 -10.44 5.58
#